data_c985ff88852070b6b6b6aee89143c98a
#
_entry.id   c985ff88852070b6b6b6aee89143c98a
#
_cell.length_a   1.000
_cell.length_b   1.000
_cell.length_c   1.000
_cell.angle_alpha   90.00
_cell.angle_beta   90.00
_cell.angle_gamma   90.00
#
_symmetry.space_group_name_H-M   'P 1'
#
loop_
_entity.id
_entity.type
_entity.pdbx_description
1 polymer ?
#
loop_
_entity_poly.entity_id
_entity_poly.type
_entity_poly.pdbx_seq_one_letter_code
_entity_poly.pdbx_strand_id
1 'polypeptide(L)'
;MMKLELKNLTKSYEKGKIALDHFSAALEPGVYGLLGPNGAGKSTLMNLITQNLEPDEGEILVNGISATKMGASYRDVLGYMPQQQGLYDRFSALEFLRYFASLKGLKAKESRKRIEELLEVVNLTKARNRKLGGFSGGMKQRVLLAQALLNEPQILILDEPTAGLDPKERI
;
A
#
# COMPACT_ATOMS: atom_id res chain seq x y z
N MET A 1 5.88 8.05 19.01
CA MET A 1 5.87 8.20 17.53
C MET A 1 6.16 6.84 16.94
N MET A 2 5.57 6.50 15.79
CA MET A 2 5.83 5.20 15.15
C MET A 2 7.23 5.19 14.54
N LYS A 3 7.98 4.10 14.75
CA LYS A 3 9.29 3.86 14.15
C LYS A 3 9.25 2.51 13.44
N LEU A 4 9.65 2.47 12.18
CA LEU A 4 9.81 1.25 11.39
C LEU A 4 11.30 0.94 11.26
N GLU A 5 11.73 -0.22 11.73
CA GLU A 5 13.12 -0.67 11.64
C GLU A 5 13.20 -1.92 10.76
N LEU A 6 14.08 -1.86 9.80
CA LEU A 6 14.44 -2.96 8.91
C LEU A 6 15.82 -3.42 9.31
N LYS A 7 15.98 -4.67 9.75
CA LYS A 7 17.24 -5.17 10.29
C LYS A 7 17.77 -6.34 9.47
N ASN A 8 18.89 -6.12 8.80
CA ASN A 8 19.64 -7.14 8.05
C ASN A 8 18.77 -7.96 7.10
N LEU A 9 17.83 -7.30 6.41
CA LEU A 9 16.93 -7.98 5.50
C LEU A 9 17.68 -8.54 4.31
N THR A 10 17.64 -9.86 4.15
CA THR A 10 18.16 -10.57 2.98
C THR A 10 17.02 -11.26 2.27
N LYS A 11 17.01 -11.17 0.95
CA LYS A 11 16.05 -11.89 0.09
C LYS A 11 16.72 -12.32 -1.20
N SER A 12 16.67 -13.62 -1.44
CA SER A 12 17.13 -14.25 -2.66
C SER A 12 15.94 -14.87 -3.42
N TYR A 13 16.03 -14.87 -4.73
CA TYR A 13 15.12 -15.61 -5.60
C TYR A 13 15.82 -16.86 -6.17
N GLU A 14 15.05 -17.72 -6.82
CA GLU A 14 15.57 -18.90 -7.48
C GLU A 14 16.81 -18.59 -8.35
N LYS A 15 17.76 -19.52 -8.42
CA LYS A 15 19.06 -19.40 -9.11
C LYS A 15 20.08 -18.47 -8.43
N GLY A 16 19.93 -18.21 -7.12
CA GLY A 16 20.93 -17.46 -6.35
C GLY A 16 20.96 -15.95 -6.65
N LYS A 17 19.93 -15.39 -7.30
CA LYS A 17 19.84 -13.95 -7.52
C LYS A 17 19.44 -13.27 -6.21
N ILE A 18 20.39 -12.60 -5.58
CA ILE A 18 20.16 -11.79 -4.38
C ILE A 18 19.46 -10.50 -4.80
N ALA A 19 18.29 -10.23 -4.24
CA ALA A 19 17.51 -9.00 -4.49
C ALA A 19 17.71 -7.97 -3.38
N LEU A 20 17.94 -8.42 -2.15
CA LEU A 20 18.36 -7.59 -1.01
C LEU A 20 19.45 -8.36 -0.24
N ASP A 21 20.50 -7.66 0.12
CA ASP A 21 21.65 -8.20 0.84
C ASP A 21 21.87 -7.39 2.11
N HIS A 22 21.53 -7.98 3.27
CA HIS A 22 21.69 -7.42 4.62
C HIS A 22 21.19 -5.96 4.76
N PHE A 23 20.11 -5.60 4.04
CA PHE A 23 19.57 -4.25 4.03
C PHE A 23 19.05 -3.85 5.41
N SER A 24 19.52 -2.72 5.91
CA SER A 24 19.08 -2.17 7.19
C SER A 24 18.71 -0.70 7.06
N ALA A 25 17.60 -0.30 7.69
CA ALA A 25 17.15 1.10 7.76
C ALA A 25 16.31 1.32 9.02
N ALA A 26 16.35 2.52 9.55
CA ALA A 26 15.47 2.98 10.62
C ALA A 26 14.71 4.22 10.12
N LEU A 27 13.38 4.10 10.04
CA LEU A 27 12.51 5.12 9.50
C LEU A 27 11.67 5.71 10.62
N GLU A 28 11.92 6.97 10.92
CA GLU A 28 11.12 7.80 11.81
C GLU A 28 9.90 8.36 11.05
N PRO A 29 8.90 8.96 11.72
CA PRO A 29 7.79 9.60 11.02
C PRO A 29 8.25 10.62 9.98
N GLY A 30 7.85 10.43 8.73
CA GLY A 30 8.28 11.27 7.61
C GLY A 30 7.89 10.66 6.27
N VAL A 31 8.30 11.32 5.19
CA VAL A 31 8.11 10.85 3.82
C VAL A 31 9.46 10.42 3.26
N TYR A 32 9.53 9.20 2.76
CA TYR A 32 10.75 8.58 2.22
C TYR A 32 10.57 8.21 0.76
N GLY A 33 11.49 8.62 -0.09
CA GLY A 33 11.57 8.20 -1.48
C GLY A 33 12.54 7.02 -1.64
N LEU A 34 12.04 5.89 -2.17
CA LEU A 34 12.87 4.75 -2.52
C LEU A 34 13.33 4.86 -3.97
N LEU A 35 14.60 5.25 -4.17
CA LEU A 35 15.17 5.50 -5.49
C LEU A 35 16.15 4.40 -5.89
N GLY A 36 16.25 4.13 -7.17
CA GLY A 36 17.20 3.18 -7.74
C GLY A 36 16.75 2.65 -9.10
N PRO A 37 17.66 2.03 -9.87
CA PRO A 37 17.34 1.47 -11.18
C PRO A 37 16.36 0.27 -11.08
N ASN A 38 15.84 -0.16 -12.22
CA ASN A 38 15.07 -1.40 -12.28
C ASN A 38 15.93 -2.60 -11.85
N GLY A 39 15.38 -3.46 -11.02
CA GLY A 39 16.11 -4.58 -10.44
C GLY A 39 16.90 -4.28 -9.17
N ALA A 40 16.90 -3.04 -8.66
CA ALA A 40 17.59 -2.67 -7.41
C ALA A 40 16.92 -3.18 -6.12
N GLY A 41 15.91 -4.04 -6.21
CA GLY A 41 15.26 -4.61 -5.03
C GLY A 41 14.11 -3.77 -4.44
N LYS A 42 13.73 -2.63 -5.05
CA LYS A 42 12.68 -1.75 -4.52
C LYS A 42 11.36 -2.48 -4.25
N SER A 43 10.80 -3.15 -5.25
CA SER A 43 9.55 -3.90 -5.10
C SER A 43 9.70 -5.09 -4.13
N THR A 44 10.88 -5.71 -4.07
CA THR A 44 11.19 -6.75 -3.09
C THR A 44 11.11 -6.19 -1.67
N LEU A 45 11.74 -5.04 -1.42
CA LEU A 45 11.69 -4.37 -0.12
C LEU A 45 10.25 -4.01 0.28
N MET A 46 9.47 -3.40 -0.64
CA MET A 46 8.07 -3.10 -0.39
C MET A 46 7.24 -4.35 -0.08
N ASN A 47 7.46 -5.45 -0.82
CA ASN A 47 6.78 -6.72 -0.56
C ASN A 47 7.17 -7.35 0.77
N LEU A 48 8.40 -7.20 1.23
CA LEU A 48 8.81 -7.62 2.57
C LEU A 48 8.12 -6.79 3.66
N ILE A 49 8.11 -5.45 3.51
CA ILE A 49 7.45 -4.57 4.49
C ILE A 49 5.94 -4.84 4.51
N THR A 50 5.30 -5.13 3.38
CA THR A 50 3.87 -5.44 3.32
C THR A 50 3.52 -6.88 3.70
N GLN A 51 4.52 -7.71 4.05
CA GLN A 51 4.39 -9.14 4.34
C GLN A 51 3.77 -9.96 3.18
N ASN A 52 3.89 -9.46 1.94
CA ASN A 52 3.59 -10.24 0.74
C ASN A 52 4.73 -11.24 0.41
N LEU A 53 5.91 -10.99 0.97
CA LEU A 53 7.07 -11.89 0.95
C LEU A 53 7.62 -12.00 2.37
N GLU A 54 8.23 -13.14 2.68
CA GLU A 54 9.02 -13.34 3.89
C GLU A 54 10.49 -13.14 3.58
N PRO A 55 11.27 -12.46 4.46
CA PRO A 55 12.71 -12.38 4.30
C PRO A 55 13.35 -13.75 4.54
N ASP A 56 14.48 -14.01 3.89
CA ASP A 56 15.29 -15.21 4.13
C ASP A 56 16.07 -15.03 5.44
N GLU A 57 16.53 -13.79 5.71
CA GLU A 57 17.19 -13.39 6.94
C GLU A 57 16.75 -11.98 7.35
N GLY A 58 16.91 -11.67 8.64
CA GLY A 58 16.59 -10.39 9.22
C GLY A 58 15.14 -10.29 9.70
N GLU A 59 14.77 -9.10 10.14
CA GLU A 59 13.42 -8.85 10.69
C GLU A 59 12.95 -7.42 10.46
N ILE A 60 11.63 -7.23 10.50
CA ILE A 60 10.97 -5.93 10.44
C ILE A 60 10.34 -5.67 11.80
N LEU A 61 10.66 -4.51 12.39
CA LEU A 61 10.14 -4.12 13.69
C LEU A 61 9.33 -2.82 13.57
N VAL A 62 8.25 -2.77 14.30
CA VAL A 62 7.45 -1.56 14.53
C VAL A 62 7.51 -1.23 16.01
N ASN A 63 8.11 -0.09 16.36
CA ASN A 63 8.35 0.29 17.75
C ASN A 63 9.05 -0.81 18.58
N GLY A 64 10.01 -1.52 17.96
CA GLY A 64 10.75 -2.61 18.59
C GLY A 64 10.02 -3.96 18.63
N ILE A 65 8.77 -4.05 18.15
CA ILE A 65 7.99 -5.29 18.11
C ILE A 65 8.05 -5.86 16.69
N SER A 66 8.38 -7.14 16.55
CA SER A 66 8.42 -7.83 15.25
C SER A 66 7.06 -7.78 14.56
N ALA A 67 7.05 -7.33 13.29
CA ALA A 67 5.87 -7.28 12.45
C ALA A 67 5.20 -8.67 12.32
N THR A 68 5.99 -9.74 12.27
CA THR A 68 5.49 -11.11 12.25
C THR A 68 4.74 -11.46 13.54
N LYS A 69 5.28 -11.04 14.71
CA LYS A 69 4.62 -11.26 16.01
C LYS A 69 3.36 -10.43 16.17
N MET A 70 3.28 -9.26 15.55
CA MET A 70 2.07 -8.42 15.55
C MET A 70 0.93 -9.07 14.77
N GLY A 71 1.21 -9.86 13.74
CA GLY A 71 0.19 -10.55 12.96
C GLY A 71 -0.85 -9.61 12.33
N ALA A 72 -2.13 -9.77 12.69
CA ALA A 72 -3.21 -8.94 12.16
C ALA A 72 -3.03 -7.45 12.51
N SER A 73 -2.58 -7.15 13.73
CA SER A 73 -2.37 -5.75 14.17
C SER A 73 -1.33 -4.99 13.33
N TYR A 74 -0.37 -5.69 12.71
CA TYR A 74 0.53 -5.04 11.76
C TYR A 74 -0.21 -4.58 10.50
N ARG A 75 -1.14 -5.40 9.99
CA ARG A 75 -1.94 -5.04 8.81
C ARG A 75 -2.92 -3.89 9.07
N ASP A 76 -3.34 -3.73 10.34
CA ASP A 76 -4.22 -2.63 10.73
C ASP A 76 -3.51 -1.26 10.65
N VAL A 77 -2.19 -1.22 10.88
CA VAL A 77 -1.40 0.01 10.79
C VAL A 77 -0.82 0.24 9.40
N LEU A 78 -1.01 -0.70 8.46
CA LEU A 78 -0.41 -0.66 7.12
C LEU A 78 -1.44 -0.30 6.05
N GLY A 79 -1.10 0.66 5.19
CA GLY A 79 -1.75 0.93 3.91
C GLY A 79 -0.81 0.59 2.77
N TYR A 80 -1.30 -0.09 1.75
CA TYR A 80 -0.50 -0.45 0.59
C TYR A 80 -1.26 -0.20 -0.72
N MET A 81 -0.60 0.51 -1.60
CA MET A 81 -1.02 0.73 -2.98
C MET A 81 0.04 0.12 -3.91
N PRO A 82 -0.20 -1.05 -4.49
CA PRO A 82 0.73 -1.69 -5.42
C PRO A 82 0.71 -1.00 -6.79
N GLN A 83 1.81 -1.13 -7.55
CA GLN A 83 1.96 -0.59 -8.90
C GLN A 83 0.85 -1.09 -9.84
N GLN A 84 0.52 -2.38 -9.77
CA GLN A 84 -0.55 -2.98 -10.55
C GLN A 84 -1.45 -3.79 -9.62
N GLN A 85 -2.70 -3.39 -9.52
CA GLN A 85 -3.74 -4.19 -8.90
C GLN A 85 -4.87 -4.40 -9.89
N GLY A 86 -5.27 -5.64 -10.05
CA GLY A 86 -6.48 -5.98 -10.79
C GLY A 86 -7.69 -5.37 -10.10
N LEU A 87 -8.25 -4.31 -10.67
CA LEU A 87 -9.51 -3.77 -10.22
C LEU A 87 -10.65 -4.66 -10.74
N TYR A 88 -11.67 -4.84 -9.91
CA TYR A 88 -12.89 -5.54 -10.33
C TYR A 88 -13.71 -4.65 -11.25
N ASP A 89 -13.54 -4.78 -12.55
CA ASP A 89 -14.14 -3.91 -13.58
C ASP A 89 -15.66 -3.77 -13.44
N ARG A 90 -16.32 -4.79 -12.91
CA ARG A 90 -17.78 -4.81 -12.67
C ARG A 90 -18.21 -4.09 -11.40
N PHE A 91 -17.29 -3.77 -10.49
CA PHE A 91 -17.60 -3.00 -9.29
C PHE A 91 -17.61 -1.52 -9.61
N SER A 92 -18.46 -0.76 -8.93
CA SER A 92 -18.30 0.70 -8.83
C SER A 92 -17.19 1.02 -7.82
N ALA A 93 -16.70 2.26 -7.84
CA ALA A 93 -15.72 2.72 -6.85
C ALA A 93 -16.25 2.54 -5.41
N LEU A 94 -17.52 2.85 -5.19
CA LEU A 94 -18.17 2.68 -3.88
C LEU A 94 -18.25 1.21 -3.46
N GLU A 95 -18.64 0.29 -4.37
CA GLU A 95 -18.69 -1.14 -4.10
C GLU A 95 -17.30 -1.70 -3.77
N PHE A 96 -16.29 -1.28 -4.52
CA PHE A 96 -14.90 -1.67 -4.32
C PHE A 96 -14.38 -1.25 -2.94
N LEU A 97 -14.56 0.02 -2.57
CA LEU A 97 -14.12 0.52 -1.27
C LEU A 97 -14.89 -0.15 -0.10
N ARG A 98 -16.18 -0.41 -0.25
CA ARG A 98 -16.96 -1.16 0.75
C ARG A 98 -16.46 -2.59 0.92
N TYR A 99 -16.14 -3.27 -0.17
CA TYR A 99 -15.57 -4.60 -0.13
C TYR A 99 -14.25 -4.63 0.65
N PHE A 100 -13.32 -3.73 0.34
CA PHE A 100 -12.03 -3.65 1.06
C PHE A 100 -12.19 -3.19 2.50
N ALA A 101 -13.11 -2.29 2.80
CA ALA A 101 -13.43 -1.90 4.18
C ALA A 101 -13.90 -3.11 5.01
N SER A 102 -14.73 -3.98 4.42
CA SER A 102 -15.18 -5.21 5.07
C SER A 102 -14.04 -6.20 5.28
N LEU A 103 -13.14 -6.37 4.30
CA LEU A 103 -11.95 -7.22 4.44
C LEU A 103 -11.00 -6.73 5.55
N LYS A 104 -10.93 -5.41 5.76
CA LYS A 104 -10.16 -4.79 6.85
C LYS A 104 -10.91 -4.80 8.20
N GLY A 105 -12.10 -5.38 8.29
CA GLY A 105 -12.88 -5.48 9.52
C GLY A 105 -13.49 -4.16 10.00
N LEU A 106 -13.56 -3.13 9.15
CA LEU A 106 -14.16 -1.85 9.51
C LEU A 106 -15.67 -1.99 9.73
N LYS A 107 -16.19 -1.41 10.82
CA LYS A 107 -17.61 -1.41 11.12
C LYS A 107 -18.39 -0.63 10.05
N ALA A 108 -19.57 -1.10 9.69
CA ALA A 108 -20.36 -0.55 8.60
C ALA A 108 -20.63 0.97 8.70
N LYS A 109 -20.89 1.48 9.91
CA LYS A 109 -21.12 2.93 10.13
C LYS A 109 -19.84 3.75 9.92
N GLU A 110 -18.73 3.28 10.46
CA GLU A 110 -17.42 3.94 10.38
C GLU A 110 -16.90 3.90 8.93
N SER A 111 -16.97 2.73 8.28
CA SER A 111 -16.54 2.55 6.90
C SER A 111 -17.31 3.43 5.93
N ARG A 112 -18.64 3.60 6.13
CA ARG A 112 -19.45 4.47 5.26
C ARG A 112 -18.95 5.91 5.31
N LYS A 113 -18.74 6.46 6.52
CA LYS A 113 -18.24 7.82 6.69
C LYS A 113 -16.86 7.97 6.07
N ARG A 114 -15.96 7.03 6.38
CA ARG A 114 -14.59 7.04 5.87
C ARG A 114 -14.52 6.97 4.34
N ILE A 115 -15.35 6.15 3.70
CA ILE A 115 -15.42 6.02 2.24
C ILE A 115 -15.87 7.33 1.59
N GLU A 116 -16.89 8.01 2.15
CA GLU A 116 -17.33 9.30 1.61
C GLU A 116 -16.22 10.36 1.70
N GLU A 117 -15.54 10.45 2.84
CA GLU A 117 -14.37 11.34 3.02
C GLU A 117 -13.26 11.05 2.00
N LEU A 118 -12.92 9.78 1.82
CA LEU A 118 -11.87 9.39 0.88
C LEU A 118 -12.25 9.64 -0.58
N LEU A 119 -13.50 9.39 -0.96
CA LEU A 119 -13.99 9.70 -2.30
C LEU A 119 -13.92 11.21 -2.61
N GLU A 120 -14.12 12.04 -1.60
CA GLU A 120 -13.95 13.50 -1.72
C GLU A 120 -12.46 13.85 -1.87
N VAL A 121 -11.59 13.36 -0.99
CA VAL A 121 -10.13 13.60 -1.02
C VAL A 121 -9.52 13.22 -2.37
N VAL A 122 -9.93 12.08 -2.94
CA VAL A 122 -9.42 11.62 -4.24
C VAL A 122 -10.21 12.16 -5.44
N ASN A 123 -11.15 13.10 -5.21
CA ASN A 123 -11.99 13.73 -6.24
C ASN A 123 -12.76 12.72 -7.13
N LEU A 124 -13.38 11.73 -6.50
CA LEU A 124 -14.18 10.69 -7.16
C LEU A 124 -15.65 10.65 -6.71
N THR A 125 -16.12 11.62 -5.91
CA THR A 125 -17.49 11.67 -5.39
C THR A 125 -18.54 11.57 -6.51
N LYS A 126 -18.37 12.31 -7.61
CA LYS A 126 -19.28 12.29 -8.76
C LYS A 126 -19.25 10.97 -9.54
N ALA A 127 -18.14 10.25 -9.49
CA ALA A 127 -17.93 8.99 -10.20
C ALA A 127 -18.15 7.75 -9.33
N ARG A 128 -18.53 7.91 -8.05
CA ARG A 128 -18.58 6.83 -7.05
C ARG A 128 -19.40 5.60 -7.46
N ASN A 129 -20.46 5.80 -8.23
CA ASN A 129 -21.35 4.72 -8.69
C ASN A 129 -20.99 4.22 -10.10
N ARG A 130 -20.03 4.83 -10.78
CA ARG A 130 -19.57 4.42 -12.10
C ARG A 130 -18.69 3.16 -11.98
N LYS A 131 -18.83 2.23 -12.91
CA LYS A 131 -18.05 0.98 -12.94
C LYS A 131 -16.57 1.25 -13.24
N LEU A 132 -15.70 0.55 -12.51
CA LEU A 132 -14.22 0.71 -12.58
C LEU A 132 -13.64 0.38 -13.95
N GLY A 133 -14.27 -0.53 -14.70
CA GLY A 133 -13.87 -0.83 -16.07
C GLY A 133 -13.92 0.37 -17.02
N GLY A 134 -14.75 1.37 -16.72
CA GLY A 134 -14.85 2.62 -17.48
C GLY A 134 -13.98 3.77 -16.94
N PHE A 135 -13.14 3.54 -15.92
CA PHE A 135 -12.27 4.56 -15.34
C PHE A 135 -11.01 4.75 -16.19
N SER A 136 -10.52 6.01 -16.24
CA SER A 136 -9.17 6.28 -16.76
C SER A 136 -8.10 5.71 -15.84
N GLY A 137 -6.85 5.61 -16.32
CA GLY A 137 -5.72 5.17 -15.51
C GLY A 137 -5.58 5.99 -14.22
N GLY A 138 -5.64 7.31 -14.30
CA GLY A 138 -5.58 8.19 -13.14
C GLY A 138 -6.77 8.02 -12.19
N MET A 139 -7.99 7.79 -12.69
CA MET A 139 -9.12 7.48 -11.82
C MET A 139 -8.93 6.14 -11.09
N LYS A 140 -8.38 5.14 -11.76
CA LYS A 140 -8.05 3.83 -11.15
C LYS A 140 -7.01 4.00 -10.04
N GLN A 141 -5.95 4.76 -10.29
CA GLN A 141 -4.92 5.07 -9.29
C GLN A 141 -5.51 5.75 -8.05
N ARG A 142 -6.41 6.72 -8.25
CA ARG A 142 -7.09 7.41 -7.16
C ARG A 142 -7.98 6.49 -6.32
N VAL A 143 -8.66 5.52 -6.92
CA VAL A 143 -9.40 4.49 -6.16
C VAL A 143 -8.47 3.62 -5.34
N LEU A 144 -7.32 3.21 -5.90
CA LEU A 144 -6.32 2.41 -5.17
C LEU A 144 -5.71 3.18 -4.00
N LEU A 145 -5.45 4.48 -4.19
CA LEU A 145 -5.00 5.35 -3.10
C LEU A 145 -6.07 5.43 -1.98
N ALA A 146 -7.34 5.64 -2.34
CA ALA A 146 -8.42 5.64 -1.36
C ALA A 146 -8.51 4.30 -0.61
N GLN A 147 -8.33 3.17 -1.31
CA GLN A 147 -8.30 1.83 -0.71
C GLN A 147 -7.14 1.67 0.28
N ALA A 148 -5.95 2.17 -0.05
CA ALA A 148 -4.79 2.11 0.84
C ALA A 148 -4.99 2.94 2.13
N LEU A 149 -5.81 3.98 2.09
CA LEU A 149 -6.08 4.90 3.20
C LEU A 149 -7.30 4.53 4.07
N LEU A 150 -8.03 3.44 3.75
CA LEU A 150 -9.29 3.08 4.40
C LEU A 150 -9.19 2.95 5.94
N ASN A 151 -8.14 2.31 6.43
CA ASN A 151 -7.93 2.02 7.86
C ASN A 151 -7.08 3.07 8.58
N GLU A 152 -6.92 4.27 8.02
CA GLU A 152 -6.08 5.33 8.59
C GLU A 152 -4.67 4.84 8.95
N PRO A 153 -3.93 4.30 7.97
CA PRO A 153 -2.68 3.62 8.23
C PRO A 153 -1.64 4.58 8.82
N GLN A 154 -0.80 4.06 9.72
CA GLN A 154 0.35 4.78 10.25
C GLN A 154 1.60 4.58 9.39
N ILE A 155 1.63 3.52 8.59
CA ILE A 155 2.64 3.24 7.57
C ILE A 155 1.91 3.14 6.22
N LEU A 156 2.24 4.02 5.29
CA LEU A 156 1.68 4.02 3.94
C LEU A 156 2.78 3.71 2.93
N ILE A 157 2.59 2.67 2.13
CA ILE A 157 3.49 2.27 1.05
C ILE A 157 2.79 2.48 -0.27
N LEU A 158 3.42 3.27 -1.14
CA LEU A 158 2.93 3.59 -2.47
C LEU A 158 3.97 3.13 -3.50
N ASP A 159 3.61 2.17 -4.34
CA ASP A 159 4.47 1.68 -5.41
C ASP A 159 4.08 2.37 -6.72
N GLU A 160 4.94 3.29 -7.18
CA GLU A 160 4.74 4.12 -8.38
C GLU A 160 3.35 4.81 -8.44
N PRO A 161 2.96 5.58 -7.41
CA PRO A 161 1.59 6.12 -7.31
C PRO A 161 1.20 7.09 -8.43
N THR A 162 2.17 7.58 -9.18
CA THR A 162 1.96 8.50 -10.31
C THR A 162 2.12 7.83 -11.67
N ALA A 163 2.36 6.51 -11.72
CA ALA A 163 2.45 5.78 -12.97
C ALA A 163 1.12 5.86 -13.73
N GLY A 164 1.17 6.27 -15.01
CA GLY A 164 -0.03 6.40 -15.84
C GLY A 164 -0.89 7.64 -15.57
N LEU A 165 -0.49 8.55 -14.68
CA LEU A 165 -1.12 9.86 -14.57
C LEU A 165 -0.68 10.77 -15.73
N ASP A 166 -1.62 11.58 -16.23
CA ASP A 166 -1.31 12.66 -17.17
C ASP A 166 -0.31 13.64 -16.51
N PRO A 167 0.66 14.24 -17.24
CA PRO A 167 1.59 15.21 -16.68
C PRO A 167 0.93 16.32 -15.87
N LYS A 168 -0.29 16.73 -16.22
CA LYS A 168 -1.09 17.71 -15.48
C LYS A 168 -1.68 17.19 -14.15
N GLU A 169 -1.75 15.88 -13.97
CA GLU A 169 -2.26 15.23 -12.75
C GLU A 169 -1.14 14.83 -11.78
N ARG A 170 0.13 15.05 -12.16
CA ARG A 170 1.33 14.71 -11.36
C ARG A 170 1.79 15.83 -10.43
N ILE A 171 1.11 16.97 -10.43
CA ILE A 171 1.44 18.16 -9.61
C ILE A 171 0.58 18.18 -8.36
#